data_3c93984e2366193c9af2ef0be25942b5
#
_entry.id   3c93984e2366193c9af2ef0be25942b5
#
_cell.length_a   1.000
_cell.length_b   1.000
_cell.length_c   1.000
_cell.angle_alpha   90.00
_cell.angle_beta   90.00
_cell.angle_gamma   90.00
#
_symmetry.space_group_name_H-M   'P 1'
#
loop_
_entity.id
_entity.type
_entity.pdbx_description
1 polymer ?
#
loop_
_entity_poly.entity_id
_entity_poly.type
_entity_poly.pdbx_seq_one_letter_code
_entity_poly.pdbx_strand_id
1 'polypeptide(L)'
;MRLTDRIQAVDTHACGEPGRVIVGGVSDVPGKTMFEKMLHLQNEADELRLCMLREPRGYPAANCNLILPPTQPEADAGFVIMEQAEYAGMSGTNTIAVTTVLIETGMVEVEEPITELTLEAPAGLISVRAEVHEGKVRGVTFKNVPAFAVHLDTPVEVPELGTVIVDVAYGGMFFVIADAKPLGLTLTPDEAGDAVRLGEMIKAATQEQLDCVHPDNPEIRGVTIGQLSAPPIGPDADRRNTVIVSTGELDWDRPSTWKGVLDRSPCGTGTCAKMAVLYAKGELSLGQDFRHEGILGTIFTGRL
;
A
#
# COMPACT_ATOMS: atom_id res chain seq x y z
N MET A 1 38.61 8.48 4.00
CA MET A 1 37.30 7.82 4.22
C MET A 1 37.33 6.48 3.51
N ARG A 2 36.99 5.39 4.17
CA ARG A 2 36.90 4.06 3.58
C ARG A 2 35.43 3.69 3.47
N LEU A 3 34.93 3.50 2.25
CA LEU A 3 33.58 2.99 2.01
C LEU A 3 33.61 1.46 2.17
N THR A 4 32.70 0.93 2.97
CA THR A 4 32.49 -0.51 3.14
C THR A 4 31.39 -1.02 2.23
N ASP A 5 30.32 -0.20 2.08
CA ASP A 5 29.14 -0.56 1.30
C ASP A 5 28.62 0.66 0.52
N ARG A 6 27.93 0.39 -0.59
CA ARG A 6 27.31 1.40 -1.43
C ARG A 6 25.96 0.89 -1.92
N ILE A 7 24.87 1.56 -1.55
CA ILE A 7 23.52 1.31 -2.05
C ILE A 7 23.19 2.36 -3.11
N GLN A 8 22.63 1.92 -4.24
CA GLN A 8 22.08 2.81 -5.26
C GLN A 8 20.57 2.75 -5.21
N ALA A 9 19.93 3.91 -5.16
CA ALA A 9 18.47 4.03 -5.15
C ALA A 9 18.02 5.18 -6.05
N VAL A 10 16.79 5.06 -6.55
CA VAL A 10 16.07 6.09 -7.31
C VAL A 10 14.84 6.46 -6.52
N ASP A 11 14.63 7.74 -6.29
CA ASP A 11 13.41 8.26 -5.66
C ASP A 11 12.39 8.67 -6.73
N THR A 12 11.14 8.30 -6.52
CA THR A 12 10.00 8.57 -7.40
C THR A 12 8.77 8.89 -6.57
N HIS A 13 7.63 9.16 -7.21
CA HIS A 13 6.33 9.24 -6.52
C HIS A 13 5.20 8.77 -7.43
N ALA A 14 4.14 8.21 -6.82
CA ALA A 14 2.87 7.89 -7.48
C ALA A 14 1.75 8.75 -6.88
N CYS A 15 1.23 9.70 -7.66
CA CYS A 15 0.17 10.62 -7.21
C CYS A 15 0.48 11.33 -5.87
N GLY A 16 1.76 11.65 -5.63
CA GLY A 16 2.21 12.33 -4.41
C GLY A 16 2.74 11.40 -3.30
N GLU A 17 2.46 10.10 -3.37
CA GLU A 17 3.05 9.13 -2.46
C GLU A 17 4.49 8.81 -2.88
N PRO A 18 5.50 9.09 -2.03
CA PRO A 18 6.89 8.84 -2.36
C PRO A 18 7.18 7.33 -2.45
N GLY A 19 8.10 6.97 -3.32
CA GLY A 19 8.58 5.59 -3.47
C GLY A 19 10.07 5.60 -3.76
N ARG A 20 10.89 5.03 -2.87
CA ARG A 20 12.31 4.79 -3.11
C ARG A 20 12.49 3.39 -3.66
N VAL A 21 13.34 3.24 -4.66
CA VAL A 21 13.61 1.96 -5.28
C VAL A 21 15.12 1.71 -5.27
N ILE A 22 15.56 0.67 -4.57
CA ILE A 22 16.96 0.23 -4.55
C ILE A 22 17.21 -0.57 -5.81
N VAL A 23 18.14 -0.07 -6.63
CA VAL A 23 18.50 -0.63 -7.94
C VAL A 23 19.87 -1.32 -7.94
N GLY A 24 20.58 -1.28 -6.82
CA GLY A 24 21.89 -1.93 -6.71
C GLY A 24 22.57 -1.75 -5.35
N GLY A 25 23.63 -2.52 -5.16
CA GLY A 25 24.46 -2.45 -3.95
C GLY A 25 23.97 -3.32 -2.79
N VAL A 26 22.91 -4.10 -2.99
CA VAL A 26 22.45 -5.12 -2.05
C VAL A 26 22.75 -6.51 -2.66
N SER A 27 23.35 -7.40 -1.86
CA SER A 27 23.59 -8.78 -2.27
C SER A 27 22.28 -9.54 -2.44
N ASP A 28 22.32 -10.70 -3.09
CA ASP A 28 21.15 -11.55 -3.20
C ASP A 28 20.61 -11.92 -1.81
N VAL A 29 19.29 -11.86 -1.68
CA VAL A 29 18.57 -12.15 -0.44
C VAL A 29 18.21 -13.63 -0.43
N PRO A 30 18.53 -14.38 0.66
CA PRO A 30 18.15 -15.78 0.78
C PRO A 30 16.63 -15.98 0.73
N GLY A 31 16.19 -17.07 0.06
CA GLY A 31 14.79 -17.44 -0.10
C GLY A 31 14.53 -18.04 -1.48
N LYS A 32 13.63 -19.04 -1.53
CA LYS A 32 13.22 -19.72 -2.78
C LYS A 32 12.05 -19.01 -3.46
N THR A 33 11.29 -18.21 -2.70
CA THR A 33 10.18 -17.41 -3.18
C THR A 33 10.39 -15.96 -2.75
N MET A 34 9.72 -15.02 -3.38
CA MET A 34 9.79 -13.61 -2.99
C MET A 34 9.24 -13.40 -1.56
N PHE A 35 8.26 -14.19 -1.14
CA PHE A 35 7.75 -14.19 0.23
C PHE A 35 8.82 -14.65 1.24
N GLU A 36 9.55 -15.73 0.95
CA GLU A 36 10.67 -16.19 1.82
C GLU A 36 11.79 -15.14 1.89
N LYS A 37 12.11 -14.47 0.77
CA LYS A 37 13.09 -13.37 0.75
C LYS A 37 12.63 -12.19 1.62
N MET A 38 11.35 -11.84 1.57
CA MET A 38 10.75 -10.85 2.47
C MET A 38 10.87 -11.25 3.94
N LEU A 39 10.53 -12.48 4.28
CA LEU A 39 10.66 -13.00 5.65
C LEU A 39 12.11 -13.00 6.15
N HIS A 40 13.06 -13.33 5.28
CA HIS A 40 14.48 -13.24 5.64
C HIS A 40 14.89 -11.81 5.97
N LEU A 41 14.51 -10.83 5.13
CA LEU A 41 14.79 -9.41 5.42
C LEU A 41 14.13 -8.97 6.73
N GLN A 42 12.89 -9.37 6.95
CA GLN A 42 12.14 -8.99 8.15
C GLN A 42 12.75 -9.55 9.44
N ASN A 43 13.18 -10.81 9.43
CA ASN A 43 13.55 -11.54 10.64
C ASN A 43 15.07 -11.55 10.90
N GLU A 44 15.90 -11.45 9.85
CA GLU A 44 17.35 -11.67 9.94
C GLU A 44 18.18 -10.50 9.40
N ALA A 45 17.60 -9.59 8.59
CA ALA A 45 18.34 -8.51 7.93
C ALA A 45 17.57 -7.19 7.86
N ASP A 46 16.82 -6.84 8.92
CA ASP A 46 15.98 -5.63 8.98
C ASP A 46 16.79 -4.32 8.98
N GLU A 47 18.11 -4.39 9.17
CA GLU A 47 18.98 -3.21 9.16
C GLU A 47 18.89 -2.45 7.82
N LEU A 48 18.62 -3.14 6.70
CA LEU A 48 18.44 -2.48 5.41
C LEU A 48 17.22 -1.54 5.45
N ARG A 49 16.06 -2.04 5.90
CA ARG A 49 14.84 -1.25 6.04
C ARG A 49 15.07 -0.06 6.97
N LEU A 50 15.62 -0.30 8.14
CA LEU A 50 15.92 0.74 9.12
C LEU A 50 16.89 1.77 8.56
N CYS A 51 17.92 1.35 7.81
CA CYS A 51 18.87 2.22 7.16
C CYS A 51 18.22 3.14 6.12
N MET A 52 17.26 2.63 5.35
CA MET A 52 16.65 3.34 4.22
C MET A 52 15.47 4.21 4.64
N LEU A 53 14.74 3.83 5.70
CA LEU A 53 13.48 4.47 6.08
C LEU A 53 13.57 5.36 7.30
N ARG A 54 14.63 5.25 8.11
CA ARG A 54 14.84 6.10 9.27
C ARG A 54 15.84 7.21 8.99
N GLU A 55 15.72 8.29 9.74
CA GLU A 55 16.65 9.42 9.64
C GLU A 55 18.11 8.98 9.86
N PRO A 56 19.03 9.60 9.14
CA PRO A 56 18.90 10.78 8.29
C PRO A 56 18.54 10.47 6.83
N ARG A 57 18.35 9.22 6.42
CA ARG A 57 18.09 8.84 5.01
C ARG A 57 16.61 8.66 4.68
N GLY A 58 15.79 8.43 5.66
CA GLY A 58 14.35 8.28 5.53
C GLY A 58 13.59 9.32 6.36
N TYR A 59 12.29 9.19 6.41
CA TYR A 59 11.35 10.02 7.16
C TYR A 59 10.04 9.23 7.36
N PRO A 60 9.12 9.63 8.27
CA PRO A 60 7.98 8.80 8.65
C PRO A 60 7.06 8.32 7.50
N ALA A 61 6.92 9.09 6.42
CA ALA A 61 6.12 8.71 5.24
C ALA A 61 6.93 8.00 4.15
N ALA A 62 8.22 7.70 4.38
CA ALA A 62 9.03 7.01 3.39
C ALA A 62 8.66 5.53 3.31
N ASN A 63 8.62 5.01 2.10
CA ASN A 63 8.65 3.58 1.80
C ASN A 63 9.80 3.27 0.83
N CYS A 64 10.21 2.03 0.78
CA CYS A 64 11.36 1.62 -0.02
C CYS A 64 11.14 0.24 -0.61
N ASN A 65 11.56 0.07 -1.86
CA ASN A 65 11.45 -1.16 -2.60
C ASN A 65 12.85 -1.68 -2.93
N LEU A 66 13.10 -2.96 -2.73
CA LEU A 66 14.33 -3.62 -3.15
C LEU A 66 14.05 -4.46 -4.40
N ILE A 67 14.64 -4.08 -5.54
CA ILE A 67 14.59 -4.91 -6.76
C ILE A 67 15.52 -6.12 -6.57
N LEU A 68 15.01 -7.29 -6.91
CA LEU A 68 15.70 -8.57 -6.84
C LEU A 68 15.47 -9.36 -8.12
N PRO A 69 16.36 -10.32 -8.45
CA PRO A 69 16.05 -11.32 -9.46
C PRO A 69 14.75 -12.05 -9.11
N PRO A 70 13.86 -12.29 -10.09
CA PRO A 70 12.61 -13.00 -9.83
C PRO A 70 12.90 -14.46 -9.45
N THR A 71 11.98 -15.05 -8.69
CA THR A 71 12.03 -16.47 -8.34
C THR A 71 11.15 -17.32 -9.24
N GLN A 72 10.21 -16.68 -9.94
CA GLN A 72 9.32 -17.31 -10.91
C GLN A 72 9.74 -16.95 -12.34
N PRO A 73 9.81 -17.94 -13.26
CA PRO A 73 10.31 -17.72 -14.62
C PRO A 73 9.42 -16.81 -15.48
N GLU A 74 8.17 -16.60 -15.08
CA GLU A 74 7.23 -15.72 -15.77
C GLU A 74 7.41 -14.24 -15.42
N ALA A 75 8.23 -13.93 -14.40
CA ALA A 75 8.43 -12.56 -13.95
C ALA A 75 9.68 -11.93 -14.57
N ASP A 76 9.55 -10.69 -15.01
CA ASP A 76 10.65 -9.88 -15.55
C ASP A 76 11.57 -9.35 -14.43
N ALA A 77 10.99 -9.06 -13.27
CA ALA A 77 11.70 -8.63 -12.07
C ALA A 77 10.94 -9.00 -10.80
N GLY A 78 11.67 -9.21 -9.70
CA GLY A 78 11.11 -9.35 -8.37
C GLY A 78 11.36 -8.10 -7.53
N PHE A 79 10.53 -7.88 -6.50
CA PHE A 79 10.79 -6.84 -5.53
C PHE A 79 10.18 -7.12 -4.16
N VAL A 80 10.82 -6.58 -3.12
CA VAL A 80 10.33 -6.61 -1.74
C VAL A 80 10.03 -5.18 -1.29
N ILE A 81 8.87 -5.00 -0.66
CA ILE A 81 8.36 -3.72 -0.19
C ILE A 81 8.68 -3.57 1.30
N MET A 82 9.33 -2.47 1.66
CA MET A 82 9.70 -2.12 3.03
C MET A 82 8.96 -0.84 3.43
N GLU A 83 8.15 -0.91 4.48
CA GLU A 83 7.44 0.22 5.07
C GLU A 83 7.95 0.51 6.49
N GLN A 84 7.46 1.57 7.13
CA GLN A 84 8.00 2.02 8.43
C GLN A 84 7.90 0.97 9.53
N ALA A 85 6.80 0.22 9.57
CA ALA A 85 6.51 -0.76 10.62
C ALA A 85 6.41 -2.19 10.09
N GLU A 86 6.31 -2.38 8.78
CA GLU A 86 6.07 -3.71 8.19
C GLU A 86 6.75 -3.90 6.83
N TYR A 87 6.72 -5.15 6.37
CA TYR A 87 7.02 -5.55 5.01
C TYR A 87 5.71 -5.90 4.32
N ALA A 88 5.30 -5.10 3.35
CA ALA A 88 4.03 -5.31 2.65
C ALA A 88 4.11 -6.46 1.64
N GLY A 89 3.08 -7.29 1.60
CA GLY A 89 2.99 -8.36 0.60
C GLY A 89 2.75 -7.81 -0.81
N MET A 90 1.98 -6.73 -0.92
CA MET A 90 1.69 -6.01 -2.17
C MET A 90 1.34 -4.56 -1.84
N SER A 91 1.78 -3.64 -2.68
CA SER A 91 1.42 -2.22 -2.62
C SER A 91 1.31 -1.65 -4.03
N GLY A 92 0.18 -1.01 -4.34
CA GLY A 92 -0.08 -0.45 -5.67
C GLY A 92 0.86 0.70 -6.02
N THR A 93 1.08 1.64 -5.11
CA THR A 93 1.99 2.77 -5.31
C THR A 93 3.43 2.32 -5.48
N ASN A 94 3.85 1.32 -4.69
CA ASN A 94 5.17 0.72 -4.82
C ASN A 94 5.33 -0.05 -6.14
N THR A 95 4.30 -0.75 -6.61
CA THR A 95 4.30 -1.37 -7.95
C THR A 95 4.48 -0.32 -9.05
N ILE A 96 3.77 0.82 -8.97
CA ILE A 96 3.93 1.94 -9.91
C ILE A 96 5.36 2.49 -9.86
N ALA A 97 5.91 2.69 -8.66
CA ALA A 97 7.27 3.17 -8.44
C ALA A 97 8.32 2.24 -9.06
N VAL A 98 8.24 0.94 -8.75
CA VAL A 98 9.15 -0.08 -9.29
C VAL A 98 9.07 -0.16 -10.81
N THR A 99 7.84 -0.21 -11.37
CA THR A 99 7.63 -0.22 -12.82
C THR A 99 8.28 0.99 -13.50
N THR A 100 8.04 2.18 -12.95
CA THR A 100 8.61 3.42 -13.47
C THR A 100 10.12 3.40 -13.47
N VAL A 101 10.73 2.96 -12.37
CA VAL A 101 12.18 2.88 -12.25
C VAL A 101 12.78 1.83 -13.19
N LEU A 102 12.20 0.63 -13.27
CA LEU A 102 12.69 -0.41 -14.19
C LEU A 102 12.73 0.07 -15.64
N ILE A 103 11.67 0.76 -16.09
CA ILE A 103 11.55 1.29 -17.45
C ILE A 103 12.51 2.47 -17.66
N GLU A 104 12.43 3.50 -16.82
CA GLU A 104 13.18 4.75 -17.02
C GLU A 104 14.69 4.63 -16.76
N THR A 105 15.14 3.57 -16.07
CA THR A 105 16.57 3.29 -15.90
C THR A 105 17.10 2.25 -16.88
N GLY A 106 16.26 1.70 -17.76
CA GLY A 106 16.66 0.71 -18.77
C GLY A 106 17.01 -0.67 -18.17
N MET A 107 16.44 -1.02 -17.03
CA MET A 107 16.64 -2.34 -16.40
C MET A 107 15.79 -3.44 -17.05
N VAL A 108 14.79 -3.07 -17.85
CA VAL A 108 13.93 -3.96 -18.65
C VAL A 108 13.87 -3.45 -20.08
N GLU A 109 13.50 -4.32 -21.04
CA GLU A 109 13.19 -3.89 -22.40
C GLU A 109 11.94 -3.02 -22.44
N VAL A 110 11.96 -1.97 -23.25
CA VAL A 110 10.90 -0.96 -23.30
C VAL A 110 10.30 -0.92 -24.70
N GLU A 111 8.99 -1.07 -24.78
CA GLU A 111 8.19 -0.87 -25.98
C GLU A 111 7.29 0.36 -25.82
N GLU A 112 7.26 1.24 -26.84
CA GLU A 112 6.37 2.40 -26.89
C GLU A 112 5.25 2.15 -27.91
N PRO A 113 4.04 2.58 -27.67
CA PRO A 113 3.57 3.40 -26.53
C PRO A 113 3.21 2.59 -25.27
N ILE A 114 3.31 1.27 -25.29
CA ILE A 114 2.92 0.38 -24.20
C ILE A 114 4.02 -0.63 -23.94
N THR A 115 4.46 -0.70 -22.69
CA THR A 115 5.33 -1.75 -22.17
C THR A 115 4.54 -2.64 -21.23
N GLU A 116 4.53 -3.94 -21.46
CA GLU A 116 3.92 -4.93 -20.59
C GLU A 116 5.00 -5.65 -19.79
N LEU A 117 4.82 -5.80 -18.49
CA LEU A 117 5.73 -6.46 -17.57
C LEU A 117 4.97 -7.38 -16.62
N THR A 118 5.62 -8.45 -16.20
CA THR A 118 5.20 -9.25 -15.06
C THR A 118 6.18 -9.06 -13.92
N LEU A 119 5.70 -8.51 -12.81
CA LEU A 119 6.50 -8.33 -11.59
C LEU A 119 6.15 -9.40 -10.56
N GLU A 120 7.12 -9.78 -9.74
CA GLU A 120 6.92 -10.68 -8.62
C GLU A 120 7.05 -9.93 -7.30
N ALA A 121 5.94 -9.81 -6.56
CA ALA A 121 5.91 -9.32 -5.18
C ALA A 121 5.77 -10.50 -4.19
N PRO A 122 5.94 -10.29 -2.89
CA PRO A 122 5.72 -11.35 -1.90
C PRO A 122 4.32 -11.96 -1.95
N ALA A 123 3.28 -11.20 -2.33
CA ALA A 123 1.91 -11.69 -2.50
C ALA A 123 1.66 -12.45 -3.81
N GLY A 124 2.60 -12.44 -4.76
CA GLY A 124 2.50 -13.16 -6.04
C GLY A 124 2.84 -12.33 -7.27
N LEU A 125 2.47 -12.86 -8.44
CA LEU A 125 2.71 -12.22 -9.73
C LEU A 125 1.74 -11.07 -9.98
N ILE A 126 2.26 -9.99 -10.55
CA ILE A 126 1.54 -8.77 -10.88
C ILE A 126 1.75 -8.46 -12.35
N SER A 127 0.70 -8.57 -13.16
CA SER A 127 0.75 -8.11 -14.55
C SER A 127 0.60 -6.60 -14.61
N VAL A 128 1.55 -5.95 -15.25
CA VAL A 128 1.65 -4.50 -15.34
C VAL A 128 1.64 -4.06 -16.79
N ARG A 129 0.93 -2.98 -17.08
CA ARG A 129 0.90 -2.30 -18.37
C ARG A 129 1.25 -0.83 -18.14
N ALA A 130 2.40 -0.40 -18.65
CA ALA A 130 2.88 0.97 -18.56
C ALA A 130 2.69 1.71 -19.88
N GLU A 131 2.15 2.91 -19.82
CA GLU A 131 2.11 3.85 -20.93
C GLU A 131 3.43 4.62 -20.96
N VAL A 132 4.17 4.49 -22.06
CA VAL A 132 5.52 5.07 -22.22
C VAL A 132 5.53 6.01 -23.41
N HIS A 133 6.10 7.18 -23.21
CA HIS A 133 6.29 8.17 -24.28
C HIS A 133 7.63 8.88 -24.10
N GLU A 134 8.48 8.82 -25.13
CA GLU A 134 9.84 9.37 -25.12
C GLU A 134 10.68 8.87 -23.92
N GLY A 135 10.60 7.55 -23.66
CA GLY A 135 11.30 6.91 -22.56
C GLY A 135 10.77 7.27 -21.15
N LYS A 136 9.62 7.93 -21.06
CA LYS A 136 9.00 8.33 -19.79
C LYS A 136 7.68 7.62 -19.56
N VAL A 137 7.52 7.06 -18.37
CA VAL A 137 6.25 6.46 -17.93
C VAL A 137 5.23 7.56 -17.66
N ARG A 138 4.05 7.46 -18.30
CA ARG A 138 2.93 8.41 -18.17
C ARG A 138 1.81 7.87 -17.32
N GLY A 139 1.64 6.55 -17.30
CA GLY A 139 0.64 5.85 -16.51
C GLY A 139 1.00 4.40 -16.31
N VAL A 140 0.58 3.81 -15.20
CA VAL A 140 0.78 2.40 -14.90
C VAL A 140 -0.56 1.79 -14.50
N THR A 141 -0.95 0.76 -15.22
CA THR A 141 -2.09 -0.09 -14.89
C THR A 141 -1.57 -1.46 -14.47
N PHE A 142 -2.08 -2.03 -13.40
CA PHE A 142 -1.71 -3.37 -12.96
C PHE A 142 -2.93 -4.18 -12.58
N LYS A 143 -2.83 -5.50 -12.78
CA LYS A 143 -3.79 -6.46 -12.26
C LYS A 143 -3.35 -6.86 -10.86
N ASN A 144 -4.13 -6.44 -9.87
CA ASN A 144 -3.86 -6.78 -8.48
C ASN A 144 -4.15 -8.26 -8.19
N VAL A 145 -3.66 -8.74 -7.05
CA VAL A 145 -4.08 -10.00 -6.45
C VAL A 145 -5.60 -9.98 -6.16
N PRO A 146 -6.26 -11.15 -6.03
CA PRO A 146 -7.68 -11.20 -5.68
C PRO A 146 -8.02 -10.39 -4.45
N ALA A 147 -9.05 -9.55 -4.56
CA ALA A 147 -9.57 -8.73 -3.46
C ALA A 147 -10.93 -9.28 -3.00
N PHE A 148 -11.19 -9.26 -1.69
CA PHE A 148 -12.43 -9.79 -1.11
C PHE A 148 -12.81 -9.08 0.19
N ALA A 149 -14.11 -9.00 0.47
CA ALA A 149 -14.63 -8.51 1.74
C ALA A 149 -14.69 -9.65 2.78
N VAL A 150 -14.38 -9.34 4.05
CA VAL A 150 -14.40 -10.30 5.16
C VAL A 150 -15.52 -9.96 6.14
N HIS A 151 -15.58 -8.72 6.59
CA HIS A 151 -16.62 -8.20 7.46
C HIS A 151 -17.29 -7.00 6.80
N LEU A 152 -18.61 -6.94 6.89
CA LEU A 152 -19.40 -5.83 6.35
C LEU A 152 -20.31 -5.26 7.44
N ASP A 153 -20.38 -3.94 7.52
CA ASP A 153 -21.23 -3.18 8.46
C ASP A 153 -21.11 -3.69 9.90
N THR A 154 -19.89 -4.03 10.33
CA THR A 154 -19.64 -4.66 11.62
C THR A 154 -19.36 -3.61 12.68
N PRO A 155 -20.06 -3.63 13.85
CA PRO A 155 -19.77 -2.72 14.93
C PRO A 155 -18.46 -3.09 15.64
N VAL A 156 -17.64 -2.09 15.94
CA VAL A 156 -16.41 -2.17 16.72
C VAL A 156 -16.46 -1.12 17.83
N GLU A 157 -16.22 -1.52 19.06
CA GLU A 157 -16.13 -0.61 20.19
C GLU A 157 -14.74 0.04 20.23
N VAL A 158 -14.68 1.33 20.00
CA VAL A 158 -13.43 2.10 19.98
C VAL A 158 -13.36 2.99 21.22
N PRO A 159 -12.33 2.85 22.08
CA PRO A 159 -12.16 3.75 23.22
C PRO A 159 -12.28 5.22 22.83
N GLU A 160 -12.94 6.03 23.62
CA GLU A 160 -13.24 7.45 23.42
C GLU A 160 -14.20 7.78 22.25
N LEU A 161 -14.39 6.88 21.27
CA LEU A 161 -15.26 7.12 20.11
C LEU A 161 -16.61 6.40 20.24
N GLY A 162 -16.71 5.34 21.07
CA GLY A 162 -17.89 4.47 21.13
C GLY A 162 -17.92 3.50 19.97
N THR A 163 -19.13 3.07 19.59
CA THR A 163 -19.35 2.12 18.51
C THR A 163 -19.10 2.74 17.14
N VAL A 164 -18.14 2.21 16.39
CA VAL A 164 -17.86 2.58 15.00
C VAL A 164 -18.24 1.42 14.08
N ILE A 165 -19.00 1.70 13.02
CA ILE A 165 -19.33 0.69 12.02
C ILE A 165 -18.22 0.61 11.00
N VAL A 166 -17.69 -0.59 10.79
CA VAL A 166 -16.56 -0.81 9.88
C VAL A 166 -16.85 -1.93 8.89
N ASP A 167 -16.17 -1.84 7.75
CA ASP A 167 -15.96 -2.96 6.83
C ASP A 167 -14.52 -3.46 6.98
N VAL A 168 -14.27 -4.74 6.76
CA VAL A 168 -12.91 -5.31 6.66
C VAL A 168 -12.79 -6.03 5.34
N ALA A 169 -11.76 -5.69 4.57
CA ALA A 169 -11.52 -6.28 3.26
C ALA A 169 -10.03 -6.46 2.97
N TYR A 170 -9.71 -7.43 2.12
CA TYR A 170 -8.38 -7.68 1.58
C TYR A 170 -8.27 -7.08 0.18
N GLY A 171 -7.20 -6.33 -0.06
CA GLY A 171 -6.88 -5.77 -1.39
C GLY A 171 -5.39 -5.94 -1.75
N GLY A 172 -4.72 -6.90 -1.10
CA GLY A 172 -3.28 -7.12 -1.07
C GLY A 172 -2.73 -7.02 0.36
N MET A 173 -3.48 -6.35 1.23
CA MET A 173 -3.34 -6.28 2.69
C MET A 173 -4.75 -6.20 3.29
N PHE A 174 -4.92 -6.48 4.58
CA PHE A 174 -6.20 -6.32 5.26
C PHE A 174 -6.41 -4.88 5.71
N PHE A 175 -7.49 -4.28 5.24
CA PHE A 175 -7.93 -2.93 5.55
C PHE A 175 -9.15 -2.97 6.46
N VAL A 176 -9.15 -2.15 7.53
CA VAL A 176 -10.40 -1.69 8.14
C VAL A 176 -10.82 -0.38 7.48
N ILE A 177 -12.07 -0.30 7.05
CA ILE A 177 -12.64 0.81 6.32
C ILE A 177 -13.81 1.39 7.13
N ALA A 178 -13.72 2.66 7.51
CA ALA A 178 -14.77 3.37 8.25
C ALA A 178 -15.20 4.64 7.51
N ASP A 179 -16.46 5.04 7.67
CA ASP A 179 -16.93 6.31 7.15
C ASP A 179 -16.37 7.48 7.96
N ALA A 180 -15.84 8.47 7.27
CA ALA A 180 -15.27 9.68 7.87
C ALA A 180 -16.33 10.64 8.41
N LYS A 181 -17.54 10.67 7.82
CA LYS A 181 -18.60 11.62 8.18
C LYS A 181 -19.06 11.50 9.63
N PRO A 182 -19.33 10.30 10.19
CA PRO A 182 -19.67 10.16 11.61
C PRO A 182 -18.54 10.59 12.55
N LEU A 183 -17.29 10.59 12.07
CA LEU A 183 -16.11 11.04 12.81
C LEU A 183 -15.89 12.56 12.71
N GLY A 184 -16.74 13.27 11.96
CA GLY A 184 -16.64 14.72 11.77
C GLY A 184 -15.61 15.14 10.73
N LEU A 185 -15.13 14.22 9.86
CA LEU A 185 -14.10 14.47 8.87
C LEU A 185 -14.67 14.52 7.46
N THR A 186 -14.03 15.34 6.61
CA THR A 186 -14.25 15.45 5.15
C THR A 186 -13.03 14.98 4.34
N LEU A 187 -11.97 14.60 5.03
CA LEU A 187 -10.70 14.10 4.52
C LEU A 187 -9.93 15.14 3.69
N THR A 188 -9.88 16.37 4.19
CA THR A 188 -8.99 17.40 3.62
C THR A 188 -7.58 17.32 4.22
N PRO A 189 -6.55 17.88 3.54
CA PRO A 189 -5.18 17.89 4.08
C PRO A 189 -5.06 18.54 5.46
N ASP A 190 -5.90 19.51 5.79
CA ASP A 190 -5.89 20.19 7.09
C ASP A 190 -6.36 19.27 8.24
N GLU A 191 -7.12 18.23 7.91
CA GLU A 191 -7.63 17.23 8.87
C GLU A 191 -6.67 16.03 9.03
N ALA A 192 -5.48 16.06 8.42
CA ALA A 192 -4.55 14.93 8.36
C ALA A 192 -4.21 14.37 9.76
N GLY A 193 -3.99 15.24 10.74
CA GLY A 193 -3.66 14.82 12.11
C GLY A 193 -4.81 14.07 12.79
N ASP A 194 -6.05 14.54 12.64
CA ASP A 194 -7.23 13.88 13.19
C ASP A 194 -7.54 12.57 12.43
N ALA A 195 -7.42 12.56 11.11
CA ALA A 195 -7.61 11.36 10.31
C ALA A 195 -6.63 10.25 10.72
N VAL A 196 -5.34 10.57 10.93
CA VAL A 196 -4.35 9.62 11.42
C VAL A 196 -4.74 9.08 12.79
N ARG A 197 -5.02 9.97 13.75
CA ARG A 197 -5.35 9.58 15.11
C ARG A 197 -6.57 8.66 15.16
N LEU A 198 -7.65 9.07 14.52
CA LEU A 198 -8.91 8.30 14.51
C LEU A 198 -8.76 6.98 13.76
N GLY A 199 -8.06 6.96 12.63
CA GLY A 199 -7.81 5.75 11.87
C GLY A 199 -6.95 4.72 12.62
N GLU A 200 -5.92 5.17 13.35
CA GLU A 200 -5.11 4.29 14.21
C GLU A 200 -5.94 3.70 15.36
N MET A 201 -6.79 4.49 16.02
CA MET A 201 -7.69 4.00 17.07
C MET A 201 -8.67 2.96 16.54
N ILE A 202 -9.32 3.23 15.41
CA ILE A 202 -10.27 2.29 14.78
C ILE A 202 -9.54 1.00 14.36
N LYS A 203 -8.35 1.11 13.78
CA LYS A 203 -7.55 -0.05 13.38
C LYS A 203 -7.18 -0.90 14.60
N ALA A 204 -6.64 -0.33 15.66
CA ALA A 204 -6.24 -1.06 16.86
C ALA A 204 -7.46 -1.76 17.52
N ALA A 205 -8.57 -1.06 17.67
CA ALA A 205 -9.79 -1.66 18.21
C ALA A 205 -10.33 -2.79 17.32
N THR A 206 -10.20 -2.67 16.00
CA THR A 206 -10.60 -3.72 15.06
C THR A 206 -9.70 -4.95 15.19
N GLN A 207 -8.38 -4.76 15.32
CA GLN A 207 -7.42 -5.86 15.54
C GLN A 207 -7.73 -6.67 16.80
N GLU A 208 -8.22 -6.04 17.85
CA GLU A 208 -8.56 -6.68 19.11
C GLU A 208 -9.90 -7.45 19.05
N GLN A 209 -10.82 -7.04 18.17
CA GLN A 209 -12.20 -7.54 18.17
C GLN A 209 -12.57 -8.42 16.98
N LEU A 210 -11.90 -8.25 15.83
CA LEU A 210 -12.23 -8.97 14.60
C LEU A 210 -11.03 -9.80 14.12
N ASP A 211 -11.26 -11.10 13.93
CA ASP A 211 -10.27 -11.99 13.29
C ASP A 211 -10.45 -11.95 11.77
N CYS A 212 -9.33 -11.85 11.05
CA CYS A 212 -9.28 -11.96 9.59
C CYS A 212 -8.02 -12.72 9.18
N VAL A 213 -8.24 -13.73 8.33
CA VAL A 213 -7.19 -14.62 7.83
C VAL A 213 -7.41 -14.83 6.34
N HIS A 214 -6.33 -14.75 5.56
CA HIS A 214 -6.40 -15.00 4.14
C HIS A 214 -6.74 -16.48 3.87
N PRO A 215 -7.71 -16.80 3.01
CA PRO A 215 -8.20 -18.17 2.84
C PRO A 215 -7.15 -19.14 2.30
N ASP A 216 -6.22 -18.65 1.45
CA ASP A 216 -5.21 -19.49 0.80
C ASP A 216 -3.84 -19.42 1.50
N ASN A 217 -3.63 -18.46 2.41
CA ASN A 217 -2.37 -18.32 3.16
C ASN A 217 -2.64 -17.86 4.60
N PRO A 218 -2.70 -18.80 5.58
CA PRO A 218 -2.97 -18.46 6.98
C PRO A 218 -1.90 -17.60 7.68
N GLU A 219 -0.73 -17.41 7.08
CA GLU A 219 0.30 -16.51 7.60
C GLU A 219 -0.06 -15.03 7.33
N ILE A 220 -0.93 -14.77 6.34
CA ILE A 220 -1.48 -13.43 6.07
C ILE A 220 -2.73 -13.26 6.92
N ARG A 221 -2.58 -12.54 8.03
CA ARG A 221 -3.65 -12.38 9.00
C ARG A 221 -3.62 -11.05 9.73
N GLY A 222 -4.78 -10.65 10.24
CA GLY A 222 -4.98 -9.42 10.99
C GLY A 222 -5.08 -8.18 10.10
N VAL A 223 -5.80 -7.18 10.59
CA VAL A 223 -5.87 -5.87 9.94
C VAL A 223 -4.54 -5.14 10.17
N THR A 224 -3.93 -4.63 9.11
CA THR A 224 -2.65 -3.89 9.21
C THR A 224 -2.82 -2.41 8.86
N ILE A 225 -3.84 -2.06 8.08
CA ILE A 225 -4.04 -0.72 7.52
C ILE A 225 -5.42 -0.15 7.89
N GLY A 226 -5.45 1.12 8.27
CA GLY A 226 -6.68 1.90 8.44
C GLY A 226 -7.04 2.66 7.17
N GLN A 227 -8.33 2.72 6.82
CA GLN A 227 -8.83 3.54 5.72
C GLN A 227 -10.09 4.28 6.15
N LEU A 228 -10.10 5.59 5.97
CA LEU A 228 -11.30 6.41 6.12
C LEU A 228 -11.87 6.72 4.73
N SER A 229 -13.20 6.65 4.60
CA SER A 229 -13.93 6.85 3.35
C SER A 229 -14.93 8.01 3.48
N ALA A 230 -15.02 8.84 2.43
CA ALA A 230 -15.93 9.98 2.37
C ALA A 230 -16.53 10.13 0.97
N PRO A 231 -17.58 10.96 0.80
CA PRO A 231 -17.98 11.46 -0.50
C PRO A 231 -16.83 12.21 -1.18
N PRO A 232 -16.74 12.20 -2.52
CA PRO A 232 -15.70 12.93 -3.24
C PRO A 232 -15.87 14.45 -3.08
N ILE A 233 -14.77 15.19 -3.20
CA ILE A 233 -14.80 16.65 -3.30
C ILE A 233 -14.82 17.06 -4.77
N GLY A 234 -14.00 16.40 -5.59
CA GLY A 234 -13.94 16.64 -7.02
C GLY A 234 -15.12 16.00 -7.78
N PRO A 235 -15.53 16.58 -8.93
CA PRO A 235 -16.64 16.05 -9.72
C PRO A 235 -16.30 14.76 -10.47
N ASP A 236 -15.02 14.44 -10.58
CA ASP A 236 -14.52 13.34 -11.41
C ASP A 236 -14.29 12.05 -10.62
N ALA A 237 -14.65 12.02 -9.34
CA ALA A 237 -14.46 10.87 -8.46
C ALA A 237 -15.80 10.30 -7.95
N ASP A 238 -15.80 9.02 -7.61
CA ASP A 238 -16.97 8.32 -7.09
C ASP A 238 -16.96 8.26 -5.56
N ARG A 239 -15.77 8.16 -4.96
CA ARG A 239 -15.52 8.20 -3.51
C ARG A 239 -14.17 8.87 -3.24
N ARG A 240 -14.00 9.30 -2.00
CA ARG A 240 -12.74 9.83 -1.46
C ARG A 240 -12.25 8.95 -0.32
N ASN A 241 -10.94 8.85 -0.15
CA ASN A 241 -10.34 8.18 0.99
C ASN A 241 -9.08 8.88 1.49
N THR A 242 -8.66 8.44 2.66
CA THR A 242 -7.27 8.51 3.10
C THR A 242 -6.91 7.21 3.79
N VAL A 243 -5.69 6.76 3.59
CA VAL A 243 -5.16 5.53 4.16
C VAL A 243 -4.12 5.86 5.20
N ILE A 244 -4.22 5.21 6.34
CA ILE A 244 -3.39 5.45 7.51
C ILE A 244 -2.44 4.26 7.67
N VAL A 245 -1.14 4.54 7.59
CA VAL A 245 -0.06 3.58 7.79
C VAL A 245 0.57 3.84 9.15
N SER A 246 0.64 2.82 9.98
CA SER A 246 1.21 2.93 11.33
C SER A 246 2.71 3.17 11.29
N THR A 247 3.18 3.94 12.26
CA THR A 247 4.62 4.14 12.49
C THR A 247 5.14 3.42 13.75
N GLY A 248 4.26 2.65 14.41
CA GLY A 248 4.55 1.87 15.60
C GLY A 248 3.27 1.23 16.16
N GLU A 249 3.39 0.56 17.28
CA GLU A 249 2.24 -0.02 17.98
C GLU A 249 1.47 1.05 18.77
N LEU A 250 0.14 0.98 18.73
CA LEU A 250 -0.74 1.81 19.54
C LEU A 250 -0.83 1.24 20.96
N ASP A 251 -0.67 2.10 21.96
CA ASP A 251 -0.87 1.81 23.37
C ASP A 251 -2.00 2.73 23.87
N TRP A 252 -3.11 2.16 24.30
CA TRP A 252 -4.29 2.90 24.74
C TRP A 252 -4.04 3.82 25.93
N ASP A 253 -3.10 3.47 26.80
CA ASP A 253 -2.72 4.28 27.97
C ASP A 253 -1.76 5.42 27.61
N ARG A 254 -1.25 5.46 26.38
CA ARG A 254 -0.29 6.45 25.89
C ARG A 254 -0.72 7.12 24.59
N PRO A 255 -1.59 8.16 24.63
CA PRO A 255 -2.06 8.85 23.42
C PRO A 255 -0.96 9.36 22.48
N SER A 256 0.25 9.55 23.00
CA SER A 256 1.41 9.90 22.16
C SER A 256 1.84 8.81 21.18
N THR A 257 1.35 7.59 21.33
CA THR A 257 1.58 6.46 20.40
C THR A 257 0.52 6.35 19.30
N TRP A 258 -0.59 7.09 19.39
CA TRP A 258 -1.66 7.09 18.38
C TRP A 258 -1.22 7.90 17.16
N LYS A 259 -0.20 7.37 16.48
CA LYS A 259 0.52 8.03 15.39
C LYS A 259 0.64 7.11 14.18
N GLY A 260 0.58 7.73 13.03
CA GLY A 260 0.81 7.12 11.75
C GLY A 260 1.18 8.17 10.72
N VAL A 261 1.19 7.78 9.48
CA VAL A 261 1.31 8.66 8.32
C VAL A 261 0.16 8.41 7.38
N LEU A 262 -0.15 9.38 6.53
CA LEU A 262 -1.13 9.20 5.47
C LEU A 262 -0.45 8.81 4.18
N ASP A 263 -1.00 7.81 3.49
CA ASP A 263 -0.77 7.63 2.07
C ASP A 263 -1.30 8.87 1.33
N ARG A 264 -0.45 9.54 0.60
CA ARG A 264 -0.79 10.77 -0.13
C ARG A 264 -1.54 10.48 -1.42
N SER A 265 -1.44 9.25 -1.93
CA SER A 265 -2.19 8.76 -3.08
C SER A 265 -3.58 8.25 -2.68
N PRO A 266 -4.43 7.87 -3.65
CA PRO A 266 -5.67 7.14 -3.35
C PRO A 266 -5.47 5.73 -2.77
N CYS A 267 -4.24 5.23 -2.68
CA CYS A 267 -3.85 3.87 -2.32
C CYS A 267 -4.38 2.78 -3.27
N GLY A 268 -3.49 2.06 -3.94
CA GLY A 268 -3.89 1.01 -4.90
C GLY A 268 -4.60 -0.16 -4.24
N THR A 269 -4.00 -0.75 -3.22
CA THR A 269 -4.56 -1.88 -2.46
C THR A 269 -5.79 -1.46 -1.65
N GLY A 270 -5.80 -0.26 -1.07
CA GLY A 270 -6.97 0.31 -0.41
C GLY A 270 -8.15 0.54 -1.36
N THR A 271 -7.87 0.96 -2.60
CA THR A 271 -8.89 1.06 -3.65
C THR A 271 -9.47 -0.31 -4.00
N CYS A 272 -8.63 -1.34 -4.13
CA CYS A 272 -9.09 -2.71 -4.37
C CYS A 272 -9.93 -3.25 -3.21
N ALA A 273 -9.51 -3.02 -1.96
CA ALA A 273 -10.29 -3.39 -0.77
C ALA A 273 -11.65 -2.68 -0.75
N LYS A 274 -11.70 -1.37 -1.06
CA LYS A 274 -12.96 -0.61 -1.15
C LYS A 274 -13.87 -1.12 -2.27
N MET A 275 -13.32 -1.43 -3.44
CA MET A 275 -14.09 -2.02 -4.55
C MET A 275 -14.69 -3.39 -4.15
N ALA A 276 -13.94 -4.23 -3.43
CA ALA A 276 -14.46 -5.51 -2.94
C ALA A 276 -15.65 -5.32 -1.98
N VAL A 277 -15.58 -4.33 -1.08
CA VAL A 277 -16.70 -3.95 -0.19
C VAL A 277 -17.90 -3.47 -1.00
N LEU A 278 -17.69 -2.53 -1.93
CA LEU A 278 -18.78 -1.98 -2.75
C LEU A 278 -19.44 -3.06 -3.62
N TYR A 279 -18.65 -3.97 -4.17
CA TYR A 279 -19.18 -5.11 -4.93
C TYR A 279 -20.02 -6.05 -4.03
N ALA A 280 -19.50 -6.39 -2.86
CA ALA A 280 -20.22 -7.25 -1.92
C ALA A 280 -21.53 -6.61 -1.41
N LYS A 281 -21.59 -5.28 -1.31
CA LYS A 281 -22.80 -4.51 -0.97
C LYS A 281 -23.72 -4.26 -2.18
N GLY A 282 -23.32 -4.65 -3.40
CA GLY A 282 -24.08 -4.42 -4.64
C GLY A 282 -24.04 -2.96 -5.12
N GLU A 283 -23.09 -2.17 -4.67
CA GLU A 283 -22.90 -0.75 -5.04
C GLU A 283 -21.92 -0.54 -6.21
N LEU A 284 -21.19 -1.58 -6.61
CA LEU A 284 -20.27 -1.57 -7.76
C LEU A 284 -20.49 -2.82 -8.60
N SER A 285 -20.56 -2.66 -9.93
CA SER A 285 -20.73 -3.77 -10.87
C SER A 285 -19.41 -4.19 -11.52
N LEU A 286 -19.32 -5.44 -11.99
CA LEU A 286 -18.19 -5.91 -12.80
C LEU A 286 -18.07 -5.06 -14.08
N GLY A 287 -16.84 -4.71 -14.44
CA GLY A 287 -16.54 -3.91 -15.62
C GLY A 287 -16.82 -2.40 -15.46
N GLN A 288 -17.35 -1.96 -14.32
CA GLN A 288 -17.57 -0.56 -14.00
C GLN A 288 -16.28 0.07 -13.50
N ASP A 289 -15.96 1.28 -13.99
CA ASP A 289 -14.87 2.09 -13.45
C ASP A 289 -15.26 2.65 -12.10
N PHE A 290 -14.32 2.59 -11.16
CA PHE A 290 -14.40 3.20 -9.85
C PHE A 290 -13.25 4.22 -9.70
N ARG A 291 -13.61 5.49 -9.58
CA ARG A 291 -12.66 6.59 -9.49
C ARG A 291 -12.53 7.00 -8.03
N HIS A 292 -11.40 6.67 -7.45
CA HIS A 292 -11.11 6.88 -6.03
C HIS A 292 -10.19 8.08 -5.86
N GLU A 293 -10.67 9.12 -5.18
CA GLU A 293 -9.93 10.34 -4.89
C GLU A 293 -9.14 10.18 -3.59
N GLY A 294 -7.87 10.54 -3.59
CA GLY A 294 -7.04 10.61 -2.37
C GLY A 294 -7.13 11.95 -1.68
N ILE A 295 -6.47 12.07 -0.53
CA ILE A 295 -6.47 13.29 0.29
C ILE A 295 -5.93 14.53 -0.44
N LEU A 296 -5.03 14.35 -1.41
CA LEU A 296 -4.48 15.43 -2.24
C LEU A 296 -5.35 15.74 -3.48
N GLY A 297 -6.50 15.11 -3.66
CA GLY A 297 -7.37 15.28 -4.83
C GLY A 297 -6.89 14.55 -6.09
N THR A 298 -5.86 13.71 -6.00
CA THR A 298 -5.44 12.82 -7.09
C THR A 298 -6.36 11.62 -7.17
N ILE A 299 -6.49 11.00 -8.36
CA ILE A 299 -7.46 9.94 -8.61
C ILE A 299 -6.75 8.68 -9.11
N PHE A 300 -7.11 7.53 -8.52
CA PHE A 300 -6.88 6.23 -9.11
C PHE A 300 -8.18 5.69 -9.70
N THR A 301 -8.09 5.04 -10.85
CA THR A 301 -9.23 4.34 -11.45
C THR A 301 -9.01 2.84 -11.32
N GLY A 302 -9.95 2.16 -10.63
CA GLY A 302 -10.00 0.71 -10.52
C GLY A 302 -11.16 0.14 -11.32
N ARG A 303 -11.07 -1.15 -11.69
CA ARG A 303 -12.14 -1.90 -12.34
C ARG A 303 -12.10 -3.36 -11.90
N LEU A 304 -13.25 -3.94 -11.56
CA LEU A 304 -13.41 -5.36 -11.22
C LEU A 304 -13.58 -6.21 -12.45
#